data_3e2b5ee9f4a3ddd5dc7cd2f9cd2ac0f9
#
_entry.id   3e2b5ee9f4a3ddd5dc7cd2f9cd2ac0f9
#
_cell.length_a   1.000
_cell.length_b   1.000
_cell.length_c   1.000
_cell.angle_alpha   90.00
_cell.angle_beta   90.00
_cell.angle_gamma   90.00
#
_symmetry.space_group_name_H-M   'P 1'
#
loop_
_entity.id
_entity.type
_entity.pdbx_description
1 polymer ?
#
loop_
_entity_poly.entity_id
_entity_poly.type
_entity_poly.pdbx_seq_one_letter_code
_entity_poly.pdbx_strand_id
1 'polypeptide(L)'
;TAGNYTEEDVQRLRAVYNGLYEADPVRDVQNYPGMPELVAALRREQVPAAVLSNKPHNVVCAIVEALFPRESFRLCYGQRAGVARKPDPEGALLIAEELKAPPTHILYIGDTDVDMKTAAAAGMDSVGVLWGFRGREELERNHARFLAQHPADILEILHGRPALR
;
A
#
# COMPACT_ATOMS: atom_id res chain seq x y z
N THR A 1 -21.33 -12.48 20.78
CA THR A 1 -22.63 -12.20 20.16
C THR A 1 -22.42 -11.15 19.09
N ALA A 2 -22.40 -11.57 17.80
CA ALA A 2 -22.39 -10.64 16.68
C ALA A 2 -23.73 -9.88 16.71
N GLY A 3 -23.70 -8.60 17.05
CA GLY A 3 -24.85 -7.74 16.99
C GLY A 3 -25.28 -7.54 15.53
N ASN A 4 -26.59 -7.56 15.29
CA ASN A 4 -27.15 -7.20 13.99
C ASN A 4 -26.98 -5.70 13.80
N TYR A 5 -25.91 -5.29 13.12
CA TYR A 5 -25.69 -3.89 12.74
C TYR A 5 -26.43 -3.61 11.43
N THR A 6 -27.13 -2.48 11.38
CA THR A 6 -27.76 -2.01 10.15
C THR A 6 -26.73 -1.28 9.27
N GLU A 7 -27.05 -1.12 7.98
CA GLU A 7 -26.20 -0.32 7.07
C GLU A 7 -26.04 1.13 7.59
N GLU A 8 -27.09 1.68 8.24
CA GLU A 8 -27.06 3.01 8.86
C GLU A 8 -26.08 3.07 10.03
N ASP A 9 -25.98 2.02 10.85
CA ASP A 9 -25.00 1.92 11.93
C ASP A 9 -23.57 1.89 11.37
N VAL A 10 -23.36 1.14 10.29
CA VAL A 10 -22.05 1.06 9.61
C VAL A 10 -21.66 2.42 9.03
N GLN A 11 -22.58 3.13 8.41
CA GLN A 11 -22.32 4.47 7.85
C GLN A 11 -22.04 5.49 8.94
N ARG A 12 -22.77 5.46 10.05
CA ARG A 12 -22.53 6.32 11.18
C ARG A 12 -21.17 6.07 11.83
N LEU A 13 -20.80 4.80 12.02
CA LEU A 13 -19.49 4.43 12.54
C LEU A 13 -18.36 4.85 11.60
N ARG A 14 -18.54 4.70 10.29
CA ARG A 14 -17.59 5.20 9.29
C ARG A 14 -17.42 6.71 9.34
N ALA A 15 -18.49 7.45 9.48
CA ALA A 15 -18.42 8.91 9.59
C ALA A 15 -17.65 9.35 10.85
N VAL A 16 -17.90 8.73 12.00
CA VAL A 16 -17.17 8.98 13.23
C VAL A 16 -15.68 8.62 13.09
N TYR A 17 -15.40 7.42 12.55
CA TYR A 17 -14.04 6.95 12.34
C TYR A 17 -13.25 7.88 11.38
N ASN A 18 -13.87 8.27 10.27
CA ASN A 18 -13.24 9.19 9.33
C ASN A 18 -13.01 10.57 9.97
N GLY A 19 -13.96 11.09 10.73
CA GLY A 19 -13.81 12.37 11.46
C GLY A 19 -12.65 12.34 12.45
N LEU A 20 -12.46 11.25 13.19
CA LEU A 20 -11.31 11.08 14.09
C LEU A 20 -9.98 11.01 13.33
N TYR A 21 -9.97 10.30 12.22
CA TYR A 21 -8.78 10.21 11.36
C TYR A 21 -8.43 11.54 10.68
N GLU A 22 -9.42 12.32 10.27
CA GLU A 22 -9.23 13.63 9.67
C GLU A 22 -8.75 14.69 10.66
N ALA A 23 -9.17 14.56 11.93
CA ALA A 23 -8.78 15.50 12.99
C ALA A 23 -7.28 15.37 13.36
N ASP A 24 -6.73 14.16 13.34
CA ASP A 24 -5.32 13.89 13.66
C ASP A 24 -4.82 12.64 12.89
N PRO A 25 -4.55 12.78 11.59
CA PRO A 25 -4.23 11.64 10.72
C PRO A 25 -2.87 10.99 11.02
N VAL A 26 -2.02 11.69 11.77
CA VAL A 26 -0.65 11.24 12.09
C VAL A 26 -0.49 10.75 13.53
N ARG A 27 -1.57 10.79 14.31
CA ARG A 27 -1.53 10.34 15.70
C ARG A 27 -1.11 8.87 15.79
N ASP A 28 -0.10 8.62 16.59
CA ASP A 28 0.45 7.27 16.86
C ASP A 28 0.90 6.49 15.60
N VAL A 29 1.06 7.18 14.46
CA VAL A 29 1.56 6.57 13.23
C VAL A 29 3.09 6.61 13.23
N GLN A 30 3.70 5.45 13.01
CA GLN A 30 5.15 5.28 12.95
C GLN A 30 5.56 4.46 11.75
N ASN A 31 6.77 4.69 11.27
CA ASN A 31 7.36 3.83 10.26
C ASN A 31 7.68 2.45 10.82
N TYR A 32 7.45 1.41 10.04
CA TYR A 32 8.08 0.11 10.32
C TYR A 32 9.61 0.25 10.25
N PRO A 33 10.35 -0.47 11.13
CA PRO A 33 11.81 -0.46 11.10
C PRO A 33 12.35 -0.83 9.71
N GLY A 34 13.29 -0.03 9.20
CA GLY A 34 13.89 -0.23 7.87
C GLY A 34 13.16 0.44 6.71
N MET A 35 11.94 0.97 6.91
CA MET A 35 11.20 1.66 5.84
C MET A 35 11.85 2.99 5.42
N PRO A 36 12.32 3.85 6.33
CA PRO A 36 13.03 5.06 5.93
C PRO A 36 14.28 4.77 5.09
N GLU A 37 15.03 3.73 5.44
CA GLU A 37 16.23 3.29 4.75
C GLU A 37 15.90 2.76 3.34
N LEU A 38 14.85 1.94 3.21
CA LEU A 38 14.35 1.47 1.92
C LEU A 38 13.98 2.65 1.02
N VAL A 39 13.17 3.57 1.51
CA VAL A 39 12.71 4.74 0.73
C VAL A 39 13.90 5.61 0.32
N ALA A 40 14.88 5.81 1.20
CA ALA A 40 16.11 6.54 0.88
C ALA A 40 16.94 5.82 -0.20
N ALA A 41 17.00 4.49 -0.17
CA ALA A 41 17.69 3.69 -1.19
C ALA A 41 17.00 3.81 -2.56
N LEU A 42 15.67 3.66 -2.61
CA LEU A 42 14.90 3.82 -3.84
C LEU A 42 15.12 5.19 -4.48
N ARG A 43 15.13 6.25 -3.66
CA ARG A 43 15.44 7.62 -4.15
C ARG A 43 16.86 7.73 -4.71
N ARG A 44 17.85 7.18 -4.02
CA ARG A 44 19.26 7.20 -4.46
C ARG A 44 19.43 6.46 -5.78
N GLU A 45 18.71 5.37 -5.98
CA GLU A 45 18.72 4.55 -7.19
C GLU A 45 17.77 5.06 -8.27
N GLN A 46 17.09 6.17 -8.01
CA GLN A 46 16.12 6.79 -8.92
C GLN A 46 14.96 5.87 -9.30
N VAL A 47 14.61 4.92 -8.44
CA VAL A 47 13.45 4.05 -8.61
C VAL A 47 12.19 4.83 -8.19
N PRO A 48 11.25 5.09 -9.11
CA PRO A 48 10.02 5.79 -8.77
C PRO A 48 9.18 4.95 -7.80
N ALA A 49 8.72 5.57 -6.72
CA ALA A 49 7.80 4.93 -5.78
C ALA A 49 6.48 5.72 -5.70
N ALA A 50 5.39 5.01 -5.45
CA ALA A 50 4.06 5.57 -5.26
C ALA A 50 3.33 4.90 -4.10
N VAL A 51 2.35 5.59 -3.54
CA VAL A 51 1.49 5.07 -2.47
C VAL A 51 0.07 4.92 -2.99
N LEU A 52 -0.55 3.74 -2.74
CA LEU A 52 -1.96 3.46 -3.00
C LEU A 52 -2.63 2.90 -1.75
N SER A 53 -3.69 3.55 -1.28
CA SER A 53 -4.39 3.17 -0.04
C SER A 53 -5.91 3.31 -0.17
N ASN A 54 -6.65 2.46 0.55
CA ASN A 54 -8.11 2.59 0.73
C ASN A 54 -8.50 3.62 1.81
N LYS A 55 -7.53 4.23 2.51
CA LYS A 55 -7.79 5.36 3.42
C LYS A 55 -8.17 6.61 2.63
N PRO A 56 -8.90 7.58 3.21
CA PRO A 56 -9.18 8.86 2.56
C PRO A 56 -7.90 9.53 2.02
N HIS A 57 -7.99 10.16 0.86
CA HIS A 57 -6.82 10.69 0.15
C HIS A 57 -6.03 11.73 0.97
N ASN A 58 -6.73 12.68 1.59
CA ASN A 58 -6.14 13.70 2.46
C ASN A 58 -5.39 13.09 3.65
N VAL A 59 -5.93 12.03 4.24
CA VAL A 59 -5.31 11.30 5.35
C VAL A 59 -4.02 10.61 4.91
N VAL A 60 -4.03 9.93 3.75
CA VAL A 60 -2.83 9.25 3.24
C VAL A 60 -1.72 10.25 2.95
N CYS A 61 -2.06 11.37 2.29
CA CYS A 61 -1.08 12.42 2.00
C CYS A 61 -0.46 13.00 3.28
N ALA A 62 -1.29 13.32 4.29
CA ALA A 62 -0.79 13.84 5.56
C ALA A 62 0.13 12.86 6.29
N ILE A 63 -0.19 11.55 6.29
CA ILE A 63 0.66 10.51 6.87
C ILE A 63 2.01 10.44 6.12
N VAL A 64 1.97 10.40 4.80
CA VAL A 64 3.19 10.30 3.99
C VAL A 64 4.09 11.52 4.18
N GLU A 65 3.53 12.73 4.20
CA GLU A 65 4.26 13.98 4.43
C GLU A 65 4.88 14.06 5.83
N ALA A 66 4.21 13.49 6.84
CA ALA A 66 4.73 13.46 8.19
C ALA A 66 5.86 12.45 8.40
N LEU A 67 5.78 11.30 7.70
CA LEU A 67 6.69 10.18 7.94
C LEU A 67 7.91 10.15 7.01
N PHE A 68 7.84 10.77 5.84
CA PHE A 68 8.87 10.68 4.83
C PHE A 68 9.30 12.06 4.31
N PRO A 69 10.57 12.21 3.91
CA PRO A 69 11.03 13.43 3.24
C PRO A 69 10.18 13.75 2.00
N ARG A 70 10.02 15.04 1.75
CA ARG A 70 9.35 15.52 0.53
C ARG A 70 9.97 14.85 -0.70
N GLU A 71 9.15 14.52 -1.68
CA GLU A 71 9.56 13.84 -2.92
C GLU A 71 10.02 12.39 -2.75
N SER A 72 9.77 11.76 -1.60
CA SER A 72 10.01 10.32 -1.43
C SER A 72 9.16 9.46 -2.33
N PHE A 73 7.97 9.94 -2.66
CA PHE A 73 7.03 9.28 -3.55
C PHE A 73 6.63 10.22 -4.68
N ARG A 74 6.55 9.68 -5.89
CA ARG A 74 6.09 10.42 -7.08
C ARG A 74 4.60 10.72 -7.02
N LEU A 75 3.84 9.76 -6.49
CA LEU A 75 2.39 9.84 -6.37
C LEU A 75 1.96 9.31 -5.01
N CYS A 76 0.92 9.92 -4.46
CA CYS A 76 0.29 9.48 -3.23
C CYS A 76 -1.22 9.43 -3.44
N TYR A 77 -1.80 8.22 -3.52
CA TYR A 77 -3.20 7.99 -3.78
C TYR A 77 -3.89 7.30 -2.62
N GLY A 78 -4.80 8.00 -1.98
CA GLY A 78 -5.85 7.42 -1.13
C GLY A 78 -7.17 7.32 -1.90
N GLN A 79 -8.22 6.88 -1.19
CA GLN A 79 -9.55 6.80 -1.77
C GLN A 79 -10.07 8.17 -2.18
N ARG A 80 -10.56 8.26 -3.41
CA ARG A 80 -11.16 9.46 -4.03
C ARG A 80 -12.51 9.11 -4.64
N ALA A 81 -13.37 10.11 -4.78
CA ALA A 81 -14.64 9.94 -5.49
C ALA A 81 -14.37 9.56 -6.96
N GLY A 82 -15.15 8.63 -7.47
CA GLY A 82 -15.04 8.17 -8.86
C GLY A 82 -13.93 7.16 -9.13
N VAL A 83 -13.13 6.75 -8.11
CA VAL A 83 -12.13 5.69 -8.25
C VAL A 83 -12.52 4.51 -7.38
N ALA A 84 -12.55 3.33 -7.97
CA ALA A 84 -12.88 2.11 -7.25
C ALA A 84 -11.83 1.78 -6.18
N ARG A 85 -12.30 1.15 -5.09
CA ARG A 85 -11.42 0.75 -3.98
C ARG A 85 -10.68 -0.54 -4.32
N LYS A 86 -9.45 -0.70 -3.79
CA LYS A 86 -8.81 -2.02 -3.77
C LYS A 86 -9.75 -3.08 -3.18
N PRO A 87 -9.91 -4.27 -3.75
CA PRO A 87 -9.02 -4.91 -4.72
C PRO A 87 -9.27 -4.58 -6.19
N ASP A 88 -10.12 -3.61 -6.54
CA ASP A 88 -10.22 -3.14 -7.93
C ASP A 88 -8.88 -2.55 -8.38
N PRO A 89 -8.39 -2.89 -9.60
CA PRO A 89 -7.09 -2.46 -10.08
C PRO A 89 -7.03 -0.99 -10.54
N GLU A 90 -8.16 -0.29 -10.64
CA GLU A 90 -8.24 1.04 -11.23
C GLU A 90 -7.21 2.02 -10.64
N GLY A 91 -7.12 2.11 -9.31
CA GLY A 91 -6.15 3.00 -8.66
C GLY A 91 -4.69 2.64 -8.96
N ALA A 92 -4.38 1.36 -9.09
CA ALA A 92 -3.03 0.89 -9.45
C ALA A 92 -2.70 1.18 -10.92
N LEU A 93 -3.68 1.00 -11.81
CA LEU A 93 -3.51 1.29 -13.24
C LEU A 93 -3.37 2.79 -13.50
N LEU A 94 -4.10 3.66 -12.79
CA LEU A 94 -3.92 5.11 -12.85
C LEU A 94 -2.49 5.52 -12.43
N ILE A 95 -1.94 4.90 -11.39
CA ILE A 95 -0.54 5.12 -10.99
C ILE A 95 0.42 4.67 -12.10
N ALA A 96 0.19 3.51 -12.72
CA ALA A 96 1.01 3.00 -13.82
C ALA A 96 1.03 3.96 -15.01
N GLU A 97 -0.13 4.49 -15.38
CA GLU A 97 -0.28 5.47 -16.45
C GLU A 97 0.49 6.76 -16.16
N GLU A 98 0.32 7.34 -14.96
CA GLU A 98 1.02 8.57 -14.58
C GLU A 98 2.53 8.40 -14.45
N LEU A 99 2.99 7.23 -13.99
CA LEU A 99 4.41 6.89 -13.98
C LEU A 99 4.97 6.55 -15.36
N LYS A 100 4.09 6.41 -16.37
CA LYS A 100 4.43 5.97 -17.74
C LYS A 100 5.19 4.64 -17.75
N ALA A 101 4.80 3.76 -16.83
CA ALA A 101 5.39 2.43 -16.68
C ALA A 101 4.35 1.35 -16.99
N PRO A 102 4.64 0.36 -17.84
CA PRO A 102 3.73 -0.75 -18.05
C PRO A 102 3.52 -1.52 -16.73
N PRO A 103 2.31 -2.03 -16.43
CA PRO A 103 2.04 -2.77 -15.19
C PRO A 103 3.04 -3.89 -14.91
N THR A 104 3.50 -4.59 -15.93
CA THR A 104 4.50 -5.67 -15.82
C THR A 104 5.89 -5.21 -15.35
N HIS A 105 6.15 -3.90 -15.30
CA HIS A 105 7.38 -3.30 -14.76
C HIS A 105 7.18 -2.67 -13.39
N ILE A 106 6.01 -2.88 -12.78
CA ILE A 106 5.69 -2.36 -11.46
C ILE A 106 5.67 -3.49 -10.44
N LEU A 107 6.38 -3.29 -9.35
CA LEU A 107 6.36 -4.15 -8.19
C LEU A 107 5.35 -3.60 -7.18
N TYR A 108 4.24 -4.31 -6.98
CA TYR A 108 3.20 -3.93 -6.04
C TYR A 108 3.48 -4.54 -4.67
N ILE A 109 3.67 -3.70 -3.66
CA ILE A 109 4.05 -4.12 -2.31
C ILE A 109 2.84 -3.95 -1.39
N GLY A 110 2.47 -5.00 -0.67
CA GLY A 110 1.34 -4.96 0.24
C GLY A 110 1.36 -6.05 1.30
N ASP A 111 0.50 -5.92 2.30
CA ASP A 111 0.48 -6.75 3.50
C ASP A 111 -0.84 -7.51 3.70
N THR A 112 -1.76 -7.45 2.72
CA THR A 112 -3.07 -8.09 2.80
C THR A 112 -3.44 -8.84 1.53
N ASP A 113 -4.46 -9.71 1.62
CA ASP A 113 -5.10 -10.35 0.48
C ASP A 113 -5.65 -9.34 -0.54
N VAL A 114 -6.15 -8.20 -0.05
CA VAL A 114 -6.64 -7.09 -0.90
C VAL A 114 -5.53 -6.58 -1.80
N ASP A 115 -4.31 -6.43 -1.28
CA ASP A 115 -3.16 -5.96 -2.04
C ASP A 115 -2.72 -6.96 -3.11
N MET A 116 -2.65 -8.23 -2.75
CA MET A 116 -2.29 -9.31 -3.67
C MET A 116 -3.30 -9.42 -4.83
N LYS A 117 -4.59 -9.32 -4.51
CA LYS A 117 -5.67 -9.29 -5.50
C LYS A 117 -5.60 -8.07 -6.42
N THR A 118 -5.28 -6.89 -5.85
CA THR A 118 -5.09 -5.66 -6.63
C THR A 118 -3.95 -5.81 -7.63
N ALA A 119 -2.80 -6.31 -7.16
CA ALA A 119 -1.62 -6.53 -8.01
C ALA A 119 -1.93 -7.51 -9.16
N ALA A 120 -2.56 -8.64 -8.84
CA ALA A 120 -2.94 -9.65 -9.83
C ALA A 120 -3.91 -9.09 -10.87
N ALA A 121 -4.95 -8.36 -10.42
CA ALA A 121 -5.93 -7.75 -11.31
C ALA A 121 -5.33 -6.64 -12.20
N ALA A 122 -4.30 -5.93 -11.70
CA ALA A 122 -3.56 -4.91 -12.46
C ALA A 122 -2.48 -5.48 -13.39
N GLY A 123 -2.18 -6.78 -13.34
CA GLY A 123 -1.08 -7.40 -14.07
C GLY A 123 0.31 -6.99 -13.59
N MET A 124 0.43 -6.70 -12.29
CA MET A 124 1.67 -6.31 -11.61
C MET A 124 2.25 -7.49 -10.84
N ASP A 125 3.57 -7.52 -10.69
CA ASP A 125 4.21 -8.45 -9.77
C ASP A 125 3.97 -8.02 -8.33
N SER A 126 3.64 -8.97 -7.43
CA SER A 126 3.32 -8.68 -6.04
C SER A 126 4.42 -9.12 -5.07
N VAL A 127 4.64 -8.29 -4.05
CA VAL A 127 5.43 -8.64 -2.86
C VAL A 127 4.52 -8.59 -1.65
N GLY A 128 4.33 -9.74 -1.00
CA GLY A 128 3.70 -9.82 0.30
C GLY A 128 4.72 -9.53 1.41
N VAL A 129 4.46 -8.51 2.24
CA VAL A 129 5.36 -8.14 3.34
C VAL A 129 4.90 -8.75 4.66
N LEU A 130 5.83 -9.36 5.41
CA LEU A 130 5.52 -10.15 6.62
C LEU A 130 5.55 -9.32 7.91
N TRP A 131 5.90 -8.05 7.84
CA TRP A 131 5.85 -7.13 8.98
C TRP A 131 4.51 -6.37 9.09
N GLY A 132 3.54 -6.65 8.22
CA GLY A 132 2.23 -6.00 8.17
C GLY A 132 1.13 -6.76 8.92
N PHE A 133 -0.11 -6.62 8.46
CA PHE A 133 -1.30 -7.15 9.14
C PHE A 133 -1.53 -8.64 8.95
N ARG A 134 -1.06 -9.23 7.82
CA ARG A 134 -1.35 -10.63 7.46
C ARG A 134 -0.11 -11.48 7.45
N GLY A 135 -0.30 -12.74 7.82
CA GLY A 135 0.78 -13.71 7.83
C GLY A 135 1.07 -14.34 6.47
N ARG A 136 2.19 -15.05 6.39
CA ARG A 136 2.69 -15.76 5.21
C ARG A 136 1.61 -16.58 4.49
N GLU A 137 0.87 -17.43 5.24
CA GLU A 137 -0.13 -18.34 4.64
C GLU A 137 -1.22 -17.61 3.87
N GLU A 138 -1.67 -16.45 4.36
CA GLU A 138 -2.69 -15.66 3.68
C GLU A 138 -2.14 -15.02 2.40
N LEU A 139 -0.92 -14.48 2.47
CA LEU A 139 -0.27 -13.84 1.32
C LEU A 139 0.04 -14.87 0.23
N GLU A 140 0.56 -16.05 0.58
CA GLU A 140 0.82 -17.15 -0.35
C GLU A 140 -0.48 -17.70 -0.97
N ARG A 141 -1.54 -17.86 -0.19
CA ARG A 141 -2.86 -18.30 -0.67
C ARG A 141 -3.46 -17.32 -1.67
N ASN A 142 -3.13 -16.02 -1.53
CA ASN A 142 -3.56 -14.98 -2.46
C ASN A 142 -2.48 -14.66 -3.52
N HIS A 143 -1.58 -15.63 -3.78
CA HIS A 143 -0.63 -15.61 -4.89
C HIS A 143 0.39 -14.46 -4.83
N ALA A 144 0.88 -14.10 -3.64
CA ALA A 144 2.06 -13.25 -3.54
C ALA A 144 3.20 -13.89 -4.36
N ARG A 145 3.72 -13.15 -5.35
CA ARG A 145 4.81 -13.65 -6.20
C ARG A 145 6.12 -13.76 -5.43
N PHE A 146 6.36 -12.79 -4.56
CA PHE A 146 7.49 -12.74 -3.65
C PHE A 146 7.01 -12.50 -2.22
N LEU A 147 7.82 -12.91 -1.25
CA LEU A 147 7.62 -12.56 0.15
C LEU A 147 8.86 -11.84 0.67
N ALA A 148 8.65 -10.78 1.46
CA ALA A 148 9.70 -10.03 2.12
C ALA A 148 9.52 -10.09 3.64
N GLN A 149 10.59 -10.43 4.37
CA GLN A 149 10.60 -10.42 5.83
C GLN A 149 10.98 -9.05 6.39
N HIS A 150 11.83 -8.34 5.66
CA HIS A 150 12.34 -7.03 6.03
C HIS A 150 12.27 -6.07 4.84
N PRO A 151 12.17 -4.74 5.07
CA PRO A 151 12.15 -3.76 3.98
C PRO A 151 13.36 -3.87 3.03
N ALA A 152 14.52 -4.27 3.52
CA ALA A 152 15.72 -4.47 2.70
C ALA A 152 15.53 -5.53 1.60
N ASP A 153 14.70 -6.56 1.85
CA ASP A 153 14.43 -7.64 0.88
C ASP A 153 13.77 -7.10 -0.40
N ILE A 154 13.09 -5.96 -0.32
CA ILE A 154 12.48 -5.29 -1.47
C ILE A 154 13.55 -4.88 -2.49
N LEU A 155 14.70 -4.38 -2.03
CA LEU A 155 15.80 -4.00 -2.93
C LEU A 155 16.40 -5.24 -3.60
N GLU A 156 16.53 -6.35 -2.88
CA GLU A 156 17.03 -7.61 -3.44
C GLU A 156 16.09 -8.14 -4.53
N ILE A 157 14.77 -8.07 -4.28
CA ILE A 157 13.76 -8.45 -5.27
C ILE A 157 13.85 -7.56 -6.52
N LEU A 158 13.95 -6.24 -6.33
CA LEU A 158 14.10 -5.28 -7.43
C LEU A 158 15.36 -5.55 -8.28
N HIS A 159 16.44 -5.95 -7.63
CA HIS A 159 17.69 -6.28 -8.32
C HIS A 159 17.73 -7.70 -8.92
N GLY A 160 16.59 -8.40 -8.90
CA GLY A 160 16.48 -9.76 -9.48
C GLY A 160 17.15 -10.86 -8.65
N ARG A 161 17.50 -10.61 -7.41
CA ARG A 161 17.93 -11.64 -6.47
C ARG A 161 16.69 -12.27 -5.85
N PRO A 162 16.59 -13.63 -5.82
CA PRO A 162 15.44 -14.25 -5.18
C PRO A 162 15.45 -13.90 -3.69
N ALA A 163 14.47 -13.14 -3.24
CA ALA A 163 14.18 -13.04 -1.82
C ALA A 163 13.89 -14.45 -1.29
N LEU A 164 14.29 -14.72 -0.08
CA LEU A 164 14.19 -16.02 0.59
C LEU A 164 12.80 -16.64 0.38
N ARG A 165 12.79 -17.82 -0.24
CA ARG A 165 11.60 -18.67 -0.36
C ARG A 165 11.19 -19.22 1.00
#